data_81a21360c00df7eca8a42d05761734ec
#
_entry.id   81a21360c00df7eca8a42d05761734ec
#
_cell.length_a   1.000
_cell.length_b   1.000
_cell.length_c   1.000
_cell.angle_alpha   90.00
_cell.angle_beta   90.00
_cell.angle_gamma   90.00
#
_symmetry.space_group_name_H-M   'P 1'
#
loop_
_entity.id
_entity.type
_entity.pdbx_description
1 polymer ?
#
loop_
_entity_poly.entity_id
_entity_poly.type
_entity_poly.pdbx_seq_one_letter_code
_entity_poly.pdbx_strand_id
1 'polypeptide(L)'
;IKNKCHKCGGSGVVKGDEVVEVKIPAGVDNMSKIRVSREGDAGTNGGPAGDLYVVLHVKASDYFKREGNDVYSRLDITPAQAALGDEIVVRTLDGEQKITVQAGVQSGNSIKIKGAGVPYIQRPSQRGDHIVVVAVKTPTKLTEEERNLYKKLYEIQNNKKATQQSSIMDKVKGVFQ
;
A
#
# COMPACT_ATOMS: atom_id res chain seq x y z
N ILE A 1 -5.61 52.45 32.52
CA ILE A 1 -7.04 52.35 32.16
C ILE A 1 -7.84 52.46 33.46
N LYS A 2 -8.55 53.59 33.66
CA LYS A 2 -9.36 53.80 34.88
C LYS A 2 -10.59 52.84 34.94
N ASN A 3 -11.15 52.45 33.81
CA ASN A 3 -12.25 51.48 33.72
C ASN A 3 -11.81 50.29 32.87
N LYS A 4 -11.60 49.14 33.50
CA LYS A 4 -11.26 47.90 32.81
C LYS A 4 -12.52 47.27 32.23
N CYS A 5 -12.44 46.77 30.97
CA CYS A 5 -13.53 46.03 30.35
C CYS A 5 -13.85 44.75 31.14
N HIS A 6 -15.11 44.52 31.49
CA HIS A 6 -15.54 43.34 32.27
C HIS A 6 -15.30 42.02 31.54
N LYS A 7 -15.23 42.00 30.19
CA LYS A 7 -14.98 40.77 29.39
C LYS A 7 -13.52 40.44 29.25
N CYS A 8 -12.62 41.41 29.05
CA CYS A 8 -11.20 41.17 28.78
C CYS A 8 -10.27 41.67 29.91
N GLY A 9 -10.78 42.31 30.97
CA GLY A 9 -9.95 42.83 32.07
C GLY A 9 -8.92 43.88 31.65
N GLY A 10 -9.02 44.42 30.44
CA GLY A 10 -8.09 45.38 29.85
C GLY A 10 -7.06 44.79 28.89
N SER A 11 -7.09 43.48 28.66
CA SER A 11 -6.17 42.79 27.72
C SER A 11 -6.52 43.01 26.23
N GLY A 12 -7.77 43.45 25.93
CA GLY A 12 -8.26 43.58 24.57
C GLY A 12 -8.61 42.26 23.87
N VAL A 13 -8.35 41.11 24.52
CA VAL A 13 -8.57 39.78 23.98
C VAL A 13 -9.49 39.00 24.91
N VAL A 14 -10.40 38.21 24.37
CA VAL A 14 -11.30 37.30 25.09
C VAL A 14 -11.14 35.90 24.51
N LYS A 15 -11.35 34.84 25.33
CA LYS A 15 -11.41 33.47 24.86
C LYS A 15 -12.73 33.27 24.11
N GLY A 16 -12.66 32.67 22.94
CA GLY A 16 -13.79 32.27 22.12
C GLY A 16 -13.45 31.03 21.33
N ASP A 17 -14.47 30.33 20.86
CA ASP A 17 -14.30 29.17 19.97
C ASP A 17 -14.52 29.65 18.53
N GLU A 18 -13.60 29.32 17.64
CA GLU A 18 -13.65 29.63 16.23
C GLU A 18 -13.48 28.35 15.41
N VAL A 19 -14.24 28.23 14.34
CA VAL A 19 -14.15 27.06 13.41
C VAL A 19 -13.29 27.48 12.23
N VAL A 20 -12.14 26.81 12.10
CA VAL A 20 -11.18 27.05 11.01
C VAL A 20 -11.27 25.93 9.99
N GLU A 21 -11.55 26.26 8.73
CA GLU A 21 -11.53 25.31 7.62
C GLU A 21 -10.11 25.13 7.11
N VAL A 22 -9.61 23.88 7.17
CA VAL A 22 -8.26 23.54 6.73
C VAL A 22 -8.30 22.61 5.52
N LYS A 23 -7.78 23.06 4.36
CA LYS A 23 -7.64 22.21 3.17
C LYS A 23 -6.43 21.30 3.31
N ILE A 24 -6.68 20.00 3.36
CA ILE A 24 -5.64 18.96 3.40
C ILE A 24 -5.35 18.52 1.97
N PRO A 25 -4.12 18.76 1.44
CA PRO A 25 -3.78 18.29 0.09
C PRO A 25 -3.65 16.77 0.07
N ALA A 26 -3.99 16.15 -1.07
CA ALA A 26 -3.75 14.73 -1.26
C ALA A 26 -2.24 14.43 -1.26
N GLY A 27 -1.86 13.28 -0.70
CA GLY A 27 -0.46 12.86 -0.67
C GLY A 27 0.31 13.24 0.60
N VAL A 28 -0.31 13.92 1.57
CA VAL A 28 0.34 14.28 2.85
C VAL A 28 0.87 13.05 3.57
N ASP A 29 1.99 13.23 4.27
CA ASP A 29 2.58 12.21 5.12
C ASP A 29 2.11 12.33 6.57
N ASN A 30 2.32 11.25 7.34
CA ASN A 30 2.12 11.31 8.77
C ASN A 30 3.04 12.36 9.40
N MET A 31 2.54 13.09 10.41
CA MET A 31 3.23 14.18 11.09
C MET A 31 3.51 15.42 10.19
N SER A 32 2.91 15.50 9.01
CA SER A 32 2.96 16.72 8.19
C SER A 32 2.29 17.87 8.91
N LYS A 33 2.89 19.07 8.78
CA LYS A 33 2.40 20.30 9.40
C LYS A 33 1.82 21.22 8.33
N ILE A 34 0.57 21.64 8.51
CA ILE A 34 -0.08 22.66 7.67
C ILE A 34 -0.11 23.96 8.47
N ARG A 35 0.42 25.02 7.88
CA ARG A 35 0.33 26.37 8.43
C ARG A 35 -0.90 27.08 7.86
N VAL A 36 -1.76 27.56 8.75
CA VAL A 36 -2.90 28.41 8.40
C VAL A 36 -2.60 29.82 8.94
N SER A 37 -2.37 30.74 8.02
CA SER A 37 -1.91 32.11 8.39
C SER A 37 -3.01 32.88 9.03
N ARG A 38 -2.70 33.58 10.13
CA ARG A 38 -3.58 34.47 10.89
C ARG A 38 -4.78 33.81 11.59
N GLU A 39 -4.74 32.49 11.72
CA GLU A 39 -5.77 31.68 12.41
C GLU A 39 -5.29 31.20 13.80
N GLY A 40 -4.19 31.74 14.30
CA GLY A 40 -3.71 31.51 15.65
C GLY A 40 -4.24 32.51 16.66
N ASP A 41 -3.64 32.55 17.84
CA ASP A 41 -4.03 33.43 18.91
C ASP A 41 -3.99 34.91 18.50
N ALA A 42 -4.95 35.70 19.01
CA ALA A 42 -5.00 37.12 18.77
C ALA A 42 -3.73 37.81 19.29
N GLY A 43 -3.20 38.74 18.50
CA GLY A 43 -2.04 39.56 18.88
C GLY A 43 -2.31 40.47 20.07
N THR A 44 -1.29 40.73 20.88
CA THR A 44 -1.37 41.66 22.00
C THR A 44 -1.41 43.10 21.49
N ASN A 45 -2.11 43.98 22.21
CA ASN A 45 -2.22 45.43 21.93
C ASN A 45 -2.69 45.76 20.50
N GLY A 46 -3.61 44.98 19.94
CA GLY A 46 -4.12 45.17 18.57
C GLY A 46 -3.17 44.72 17.46
N GLY A 47 -2.14 43.92 17.78
CA GLY A 47 -1.26 43.30 16.82
C GLY A 47 -2.00 42.22 15.98
N PRO A 48 -1.42 41.81 14.86
CA PRO A 48 -2.00 40.75 14.02
C PRO A 48 -2.08 39.42 14.77
N ALA A 49 -3.06 38.58 14.42
CA ALA A 49 -3.13 37.20 14.92
C ALA A 49 -1.94 36.38 14.48
N GLY A 50 -1.56 35.41 15.29
CA GLY A 50 -0.52 34.43 14.98
C GLY A 50 -0.97 33.43 13.91
N ASP A 51 -0.11 32.46 13.61
CA ASP A 51 -0.44 31.37 12.69
C ASP A 51 -0.85 30.13 13.47
N LEU A 52 -1.80 29.39 12.91
CA LEU A 52 -2.19 28.08 13.41
C LEU A 52 -1.37 26.99 12.68
N TYR A 53 -0.76 26.08 13.42
CA TYR A 53 -0.09 24.91 12.88
C TYR A 53 -0.89 23.64 13.18
N VAL A 54 -1.37 23.01 12.12
CA VAL A 54 -2.13 21.76 12.21
C VAL A 54 -1.20 20.58 11.90
N VAL A 55 -1.02 19.67 12.86
CA VAL A 55 -0.23 18.44 12.68
C VAL A 55 -1.16 17.31 12.27
N LEU A 56 -0.85 16.67 11.15
CA LEU A 56 -1.67 15.60 10.58
C LEU A 56 -1.21 14.24 11.08
N HIS A 57 -2.13 13.44 11.60
CA HIS A 57 -1.92 12.05 11.95
C HIS A 57 -2.64 11.16 10.94
N VAL A 58 -1.85 10.49 10.06
CA VAL A 58 -2.39 9.57 9.05
C VAL A 58 -2.48 8.18 9.65
N LYS A 59 -3.71 7.63 9.68
CA LYS A 59 -3.95 6.27 10.16
C LYS A 59 -3.37 5.25 9.17
N ALA A 60 -2.67 4.24 9.70
CA ALA A 60 -2.20 3.11 8.88
C ALA A 60 -3.39 2.33 8.29
N SER A 61 -3.21 1.83 7.07
CA SER A 61 -4.17 0.95 6.42
C SER A 61 -3.82 -0.51 6.70
N ASP A 62 -4.83 -1.36 6.93
CA ASP A 62 -4.63 -2.80 7.11
C ASP A 62 -4.31 -3.52 5.78
N TYR A 63 -4.64 -2.90 4.65
CA TYR A 63 -4.47 -3.49 3.32
C TYR A 63 -3.29 -2.91 2.55
N PHE A 64 -3.04 -1.60 2.67
CA PHE A 64 -1.98 -0.92 1.96
C PHE A 64 -0.83 -0.55 2.88
N LYS A 65 0.40 -0.80 2.43
CA LYS A 65 1.61 -0.26 3.02
C LYS A 65 2.13 0.84 2.11
N ARG A 66 2.32 2.05 2.65
CA ARG A 66 2.85 3.19 1.90
C ARG A 66 4.35 3.31 2.12
N GLU A 67 5.11 3.51 1.04
CA GLU A 67 6.54 3.85 1.06
C GLU A 67 6.79 5.04 0.12
N GLY A 68 6.92 6.23 0.70
CA GLY A 68 6.95 7.48 -0.06
C GLY A 68 5.64 7.73 -0.80
N ASN A 69 5.68 7.77 -2.13
CA ASN A 69 4.49 7.89 -2.97
C ASN A 69 4.02 6.55 -3.55
N ASP A 70 4.80 5.49 -3.38
CA ASP A 70 4.39 4.15 -3.80
C ASP A 70 3.55 3.45 -2.73
N VAL A 71 2.68 2.57 -3.19
CA VAL A 71 1.78 1.79 -2.35
C VAL A 71 2.00 0.32 -2.62
N TYR A 72 2.12 -0.45 -1.58
CA TYR A 72 2.28 -1.90 -1.62
C TYR A 72 1.03 -2.59 -1.12
N SER A 73 0.62 -3.64 -1.80
CA SER A 73 -0.40 -4.58 -1.31
C SER A 73 0.04 -6.01 -1.54
N ARG A 74 -0.54 -6.92 -0.80
CA ARG A 74 -0.29 -8.36 -0.93
C ARG A 74 -1.45 -9.01 -1.68
N LEU A 75 -1.12 -9.85 -2.65
CA LEU A 75 -2.06 -10.68 -3.39
C LEU A 75 -1.80 -12.14 -3.08
N ASP A 76 -2.69 -12.78 -2.34
CA ASP A 76 -2.65 -14.22 -2.09
C ASP A 76 -3.28 -14.95 -3.28
N ILE A 77 -2.51 -15.87 -3.90
CA ILE A 77 -2.96 -16.71 -5.01
C ILE A 77 -2.75 -18.19 -4.70
N THR A 78 -3.50 -19.04 -5.35
CA THR A 78 -3.35 -20.49 -5.26
C THR A 78 -2.17 -20.98 -6.10
N PRO A 79 -1.61 -22.17 -5.80
CA PRO A 79 -0.57 -22.78 -6.64
C PRO A 79 -1.02 -23.03 -8.09
N ALA A 80 -2.30 -23.32 -8.30
CA ALA A 80 -2.88 -23.49 -9.64
C ALA A 80 -2.86 -22.18 -10.44
N GLN A 81 -3.29 -21.07 -9.83
CA GLN A 81 -3.23 -19.73 -10.43
C GLN A 81 -1.78 -19.30 -10.71
N ALA A 82 -0.86 -19.62 -9.80
CA ALA A 82 0.56 -19.32 -10.00
C ALA A 82 1.15 -20.11 -11.18
N ALA A 83 0.77 -21.36 -11.36
CA ALA A 83 1.30 -22.24 -12.40
C ALA A 83 0.70 -21.91 -13.78
N LEU A 84 -0.59 -21.65 -13.85
CA LEU A 84 -1.32 -21.48 -15.12
C LEU A 84 -1.45 -20.02 -15.55
N GLY A 85 -1.26 -19.07 -14.61
CA GLY A 85 -1.64 -17.67 -14.78
C GLY A 85 -3.13 -17.47 -14.57
N ASP A 86 -3.50 -16.23 -14.26
CA ASP A 86 -4.92 -15.86 -14.06
C ASP A 86 -5.10 -14.35 -14.22
N GLU A 87 -6.34 -13.92 -14.42
CA GLU A 87 -6.75 -12.52 -14.35
C GLU A 87 -7.49 -12.25 -13.04
N ILE A 88 -6.89 -11.45 -12.19
CA ILE A 88 -7.36 -11.23 -10.82
C ILE A 88 -7.71 -9.75 -10.63
N VAL A 89 -8.82 -9.50 -9.96
CA VAL A 89 -9.21 -8.14 -9.56
C VAL A 89 -8.54 -7.79 -8.24
N VAL A 90 -7.79 -6.69 -8.22
CA VAL A 90 -7.14 -6.17 -7.02
C VAL A 90 -7.71 -4.80 -6.65
N ARG A 91 -7.78 -4.55 -5.35
CA ARG A 91 -8.17 -3.24 -4.83
C ARG A 91 -7.01 -2.26 -4.98
N THR A 92 -7.28 -1.10 -5.56
CA THR A 92 -6.35 0.04 -5.64
C THR A 92 -6.86 1.23 -4.84
N LEU A 93 -6.12 2.34 -4.79
CA LEU A 93 -6.57 3.56 -4.12
C LEU A 93 -7.79 4.20 -4.80
N ASP A 94 -7.98 3.95 -6.10
CA ASP A 94 -9.06 4.55 -6.90
C ASP A 94 -10.22 3.59 -7.17
N GLY A 95 -10.17 2.38 -6.60
CA GLY A 95 -11.18 1.34 -6.79
C GLY A 95 -10.56 -0.01 -7.17
N GLU A 96 -11.31 -0.83 -7.86
CA GLU A 96 -10.88 -2.16 -8.29
C GLU A 96 -10.25 -2.11 -9.67
N GLN A 97 -9.16 -2.85 -9.86
CA GLN A 97 -8.48 -2.98 -11.14
C GLN A 97 -8.15 -4.43 -11.43
N LYS A 98 -8.37 -4.86 -12.67
CA LYS A 98 -8.02 -6.18 -13.17
C LYS A 98 -6.54 -6.20 -13.56
N ILE A 99 -5.81 -7.18 -13.05
CA ILE A 99 -4.41 -7.43 -13.37
C ILE A 99 -4.21 -8.85 -13.88
N THR A 100 -3.22 -9.03 -14.74
CA THR A 100 -2.85 -10.35 -15.28
C THR A 100 -1.67 -10.89 -14.50
N VAL A 101 -1.84 -12.05 -13.87
CA VAL A 101 -0.79 -12.84 -13.25
C VAL A 101 -0.24 -13.79 -14.30
N GLN A 102 1.03 -13.69 -14.63
CA GLN A 102 1.66 -14.55 -15.64
C GLN A 102 1.85 -15.98 -15.14
N ALA A 103 1.72 -16.94 -16.03
CA ALA A 103 1.99 -18.35 -15.72
C ALA A 103 3.44 -18.55 -15.23
N GLY A 104 3.61 -19.33 -14.18
CA GLY A 104 4.92 -19.59 -13.57
C GLY A 104 5.38 -18.50 -12.59
N VAL A 105 4.52 -17.56 -12.19
CA VAL A 105 4.84 -16.54 -11.20
C VAL A 105 5.27 -17.19 -9.88
N GLN A 106 6.27 -16.59 -9.23
CA GLN A 106 6.77 -17.07 -7.94
C GLN A 106 6.30 -16.18 -6.79
N SER A 107 6.23 -16.76 -5.59
CA SER A 107 5.99 -15.98 -4.37
C SER A 107 7.10 -14.95 -4.18
N GLY A 108 6.72 -13.70 -3.88
CA GLY A 108 7.64 -12.56 -3.78
C GLY A 108 7.77 -11.76 -5.08
N ASN A 109 7.33 -12.26 -6.22
CA ASN A 109 7.27 -11.46 -7.43
C ASN A 109 6.30 -10.29 -7.26
N SER A 110 6.59 -9.18 -7.91
CA SER A 110 5.75 -7.98 -7.84
C SER A 110 5.18 -7.61 -9.20
N ILE A 111 3.92 -7.21 -9.20
CA ILE A 111 3.21 -6.67 -10.37
C ILE A 111 3.03 -5.17 -10.12
N LYS A 112 3.53 -4.36 -11.04
CA LYS A 112 3.48 -2.90 -10.91
C LYS A 112 2.32 -2.32 -11.70
N ILE A 113 1.47 -1.56 -11.02
CA ILE A 113 0.40 -0.76 -11.61
C ILE A 113 0.85 0.69 -11.60
N LYS A 114 1.23 1.20 -12.78
CA LYS A 114 1.79 2.55 -12.91
C LYS A 114 0.75 3.62 -12.57
N GLY A 115 1.18 4.63 -11.81
CA GLY A 115 0.36 5.78 -11.48
C GLY A 115 -0.82 5.50 -10.53
N ALA A 116 -0.91 4.30 -9.94
CA ALA A 116 -1.97 3.92 -8.99
C ALA A 116 -1.54 4.11 -7.52
N GLY A 117 -0.44 4.79 -7.27
CA GLY A 117 0.05 5.15 -5.94
C GLY A 117 -0.50 6.49 -5.43
N VAL A 118 0.15 7.05 -4.42
CA VAL A 118 -0.21 8.31 -3.78
C VAL A 118 0.26 9.50 -4.64
N PRO A 119 -0.54 10.56 -4.80
CA PRO A 119 -0.13 11.75 -5.55
C PRO A 119 1.02 12.49 -4.85
N TYR A 120 1.86 13.16 -5.61
CA TYR A 120 2.90 14.05 -5.09
C TYR A 120 2.27 15.37 -4.64
N ILE A 121 2.58 15.85 -3.43
CA ILE A 121 2.03 17.10 -2.88
C ILE A 121 2.30 18.30 -3.79
N GLN A 122 3.54 18.40 -4.32
CA GLN A 122 3.94 19.51 -5.19
C GLN A 122 3.48 19.36 -6.64
N ARG A 123 3.09 18.14 -7.06
CA ARG A 123 2.67 17.82 -8.42
C ARG A 123 1.50 16.82 -8.37
N PRO A 124 0.28 17.25 -8.03
CA PRO A 124 -0.86 16.36 -7.83
C PRO A 124 -1.25 15.52 -9.05
N SER A 125 -0.85 15.95 -10.25
CA SER A 125 -1.03 15.18 -11.50
C SER A 125 -0.07 13.99 -11.62
N GLN A 126 1.02 13.97 -10.87
CA GLN A 126 1.96 12.85 -10.81
C GLN A 126 1.66 12.01 -9.56
N ARG A 127 1.69 10.69 -9.75
CA ARG A 127 1.45 9.72 -8.68
C ARG A 127 2.57 8.69 -8.67
N GLY A 128 2.81 8.11 -7.52
CA GLY A 128 3.62 6.90 -7.40
C GLY A 128 2.94 5.68 -8.03
N ASP A 129 3.52 4.53 -7.86
CA ASP A 129 3.02 3.28 -8.39
C ASP A 129 2.36 2.44 -7.30
N HIS A 130 1.48 1.52 -7.70
CA HIS A 130 0.99 0.48 -6.81
C HIS A 130 1.72 -0.83 -7.14
N ILE A 131 2.40 -1.38 -6.15
CA ILE A 131 3.20 -2.59 -6.25
C ILE A 131 2.46 -3.71 -5.54
N VAL A 132 1.93 -4.65 -6.33
CA VAL A 132 1.20 -5.82 -5.83
C VAL A 132 2.18 -6.96 -5.66
N VAL A 133 2.46 -7.36 -4.43
CA VAL A 133 3.38 -8.46 -4.11
C VAL A 133 2.60 -9.77 -4.09
N VAL A 134 2.97 -10.69 -4.96
CA VAL A 134 2.34 -12.00 -5.08
C VAL A 134 2.80 -12.91 -3.94
N ALA A 135 1.86 -13.57 -3.29
CA ALA A 135 2.11 -14.61 -2.29
C ALA A 135 1.36 -15.88 -2.68
N VAL A 136 2.11 -16.92 -3.03
CA VAL A 136 1.51 -18.22 -3.34
C VAL A 136 1.15 -18.92 -2.02
N LYS A 137 -0.13 -19.18 -1.82
CA LYS A 137 -0.68 -19.74 -0.59
C LYS A 137 -1.09 -21.19 -0.82
N THR A 138 -0.41 -22.11 -0.17
CA THR A 138 -0.77 -23.53 -0.22
C THR A 138 -2.07 -23.75 0.55
N PRO A 139 -3.08 -24.40 -0.06
CA PRO A 139 -4.33 -24.71 0.60
C PRO A 139 -4.12 -25.70 1.74
N THR A 140 -4.68 -25.40 2.91
CA THR A 140 -4.57 -26.27 4.10
C THR A 140 -5.73 -27.26 4.21
N LYS A 141 -6.85 -26.95 3.57
CA LYS A 141 -8.05 -27.79 3.50
C LYS A 141 -8.31 -28.13 2.04
N LEU A 142 -8.23 -29.40 1.71
CA LEU A 142 -8.47 -29.93 0.36
C LEU A 142 -9.72 -30.77 0.38
N THR A 143 -10.54 -30.64 -0.65
CA THR A 143 -11.59 -31.62 -0.97
C THR A 143 -10.97 -32.94 -1.41
N GLU A 144 -11.73 -34.03 -1.44
CA GLU A 144 -11.25 -35.32 -1.93
C GLU A 144 -10.81 -35.25 -3.40
N GLU A 145 -11.52 -34.48 -4.21
CA GLU A 145 -11.18 -34.29 -5.63
C GLU A 145 -9.86 -33.52 -5.80
N GLU A 146 -9.69 -32.38 -5.11
CA GLU A 146 -8.45 -31.63 -5.12
C GLU A 146 -7.26 -32.47 -4.65
N ARG A 147 -7.44 -33.25 -3.58
CA ARG A 147 -6.41 -34.16 -3.07
C ARG A 147 -5.98 -35.18 -4.12
N ASN A 148 -6.92 -35.76 -4.87
CA ASN A 148 -6.63 -36.71 -5.93
C ASN A 148 -5.89 -36.06 -7.11
N LEU A 149 -6.25 -34.83 -7.48
CA LEU A 149 -5.55 -34.05 -8.51
C LEU A 149 -4.12 -33.71 -8.08
N TYR A 150 -3.91 -33.30 -6.83
CA TYR A 150 -2.57 -33.05 -6.29
C TYR A 150 -1.72 -34.31 -6.23
N LYS A 151 -2.29 -35.50 -5.89
CA LYS A 151 -1.58 -36.79 -5.95
C LYS A 151 -1.13 -37.12 -7.38
N LYS A 152 -2.03 -37.00 -8.36
CA LYS A 152 -1.67 -37.21 -9.77
C LYS A 152 -0.57 -36.27 -10.24
N LEU A 153 -0.64 -34.98 -9.87
CA LEU A 153 0.39 -33.99 -10.20
C LEU A 153 1.74 -34.37 -9.59
N TYR A 154 1.74 -34.81 -8.33
CA TYR A 154 2.94 -35.28 -7.63
C TYR A 154 3.59 -36.48 -8.34
N GLU A 155 2.80 -37.47 -8.75
CA GLU A 155 3.27 -38.65 -9.50
C GLU A 155 3.91 -38.26 -10.83
N ILE A 156 3.26 -37.39 -11.61
CA ILE A 156 3.78 -36.87 -12.87
C ILE A 156 5.14 -36.17 -12.68
N GLN A 157 5.25 -35.34 -11.64
CA GLN A 157 6.48 -34.60 -11.36
C GLN A 157 7.64 -35.54 -10.93
N ASN A 158 7.36 -36.60 -10.16
CA ASN A 158 8.36 -37.55 -9.73
C ASN A 158 8.82 -38.47 -10.90
N ASN A 159 7.91 -38.90 -11.75
CA ASN A 159 8.26 -39.64 -12.93
C ASN A 159 9.18 -38.88 -13.89
N LYS A 160 8.94 -37.58 -14.07
CA LYS A 160 9.83 -36.68 -14.84
C LYS A 160 11.24 -36.59 -14.23
N LYS A 161 11.35 -36.51 -12.91
CA LYS A 161 12.66 -36.50 -12.22
C LYS A 161 13.42 -37.82 -12.41
N ALA A 162 12.75 -38.96 -12.30
CA ALA A 162 13.37 -40.28 -12.52
C ALA A 162 13.90 -40.41 -13.95
N THR A 163 13.15 -40.00 -14.96
CA THR A 163 13.57 -40.02 -16.37
C THR A 163 14.75 -39.07 -16.64
N GLN A 164 14.79 -37.90 -16.02
CA GLN A 164 15.92 -36.98 -16.17
C GLN A 164 17.21 -37.51 -15.50
N GLN A 165 17.11 -38.14 -14.32
CA GLN A 165 18.25 -38.71 -13.63
C GLN A 165 18.84 -39.92 -14.40
N SER A 166 18.00 -40.80 -14.99
CA SER A 166 18.48 -41.90 -15.84
C SER A 166 19.20 -41.37 -17.08
N SER A 167 18.66 -40.36 -17.76
CA SER A 167 19.30 -39.75 -18.93
C SER A 167 20.66 -39.09 -18.63
N ILE A 168 20.84 -38.52 -17.45
CA ILE A 168 22.13 -37.93 -17.02
C ILE A 168 23.12 -39.05 -16.69
N MET A 169 22.70 -40.12 -16.00
CA MET A 169 23.55 -41.25 -15.68
C MET A 169 24.01 -42.00 -16.95
N ASP A 170 23.15 -42.15 -17.97
CA ASP A 170 23.50 -42.76 -19.24
C ASP A 170 24.50 -41.92 -20.06
N LYS A 171 24.37 -40.59 -20.02
CA LYS A 171 25.34 -39.68 -20.65
C LYS A 171 26.71 -39.71 -19.95
N VAL A 172 26.74 -39.83 -18.62
CA VAL A 172 28.00 -39.92 -17.87
C VAL A 172 28.70 -41.27 -18.13
N LYS A 173 27.97 -42.38 -18.25
CA LYS A 173 28.54 -43.68 -18.59
C LYS A 173 29.14 -43.74 -20.01
N GLY A 174 28.58 -42.99 -20.97
CA GLY A 174 29.11 -42.92 -22.34
C GLY A 174 30.36 -42.05 -22.51
N VAL A 175 30.78 -41.29 -21.50
CA VAL A 175 32.02 -40.47 -21.54
C VAL A 175 33.24 -41.21 -20.99
N PHE A 176 33.02 -42.33 -20.29
CA PHE A 176 34.10 -43.15 -19.70
C PHE A 176 34.33 -44.48 -20.42
N GLN A 177 33.86 -44.63 -21.64
CA GLN A 177 34.26 -45.68 -22.61
C GLN A 177 35.02 -45.01 -23.76
#